data_4ab45d24f117bff4c682f31d2e2d9616
#
_entry.id   4ab45d24f117bff4c682f31d2e2d9616
#
_cell.length_a   1.000
_cell.length_b   1.000
_cell.length_c   1.000
_cell.angle_alpha   90.00
_cell.angle_beta   90.00
_cell.angle_gamma   90.00
#
_symmetry.space_group_name_H-M   'P 1'
#
loop_
_entity.id
_entity.type
_entity.pdbx_description
1 polymer ?
#
loop_
_entity_poly.entity_id
_entity_poly.type
_entity_poly.pdbx_seq_one_letter_code
_entity_poly.pdbx_strand_id
1 'polypeptide(L)'
;MKVLGIDTSTKTTAIGLIEDDEVLCDYNLTGRVAHSESVTDMIHEIFEKFEFGLEDIDLIAVGIGPGSFTGLRIGITIAKVMAFALDVDVIGVSSLVANAMSDYGLVSTIVDARRGNVYASIIKNSDEPEVLFEDEILPFEQFKDEVKKYDVITIAGLDGDKFIGEIDNAKLSKNKSMRGSNIARLGLIDYKKNGPMNAFNLVPNYLKISQAEAQYEKNNETSK
;
A
#
# COMPACT_ATOMS: atom_id res chain seq x y z
N MET A 1 7.71 -20.46 0.25
CA MET A 1 7.42 -19.51 1.34
C MET A 1 6.04 -18.91 1.10
N LYS A 2 5.12 -19.15 2.04
CA LYS A 2 3.75 -18.63 1.96
C LYS A 2 3.67 -17.25 2.63
N VAL A 3 3.24 -16.25 1.88
CA VAL A 3 3.18 -14.86 2.37
C VAL A 3 1.77 -14.34 2.27
N LEU A 4 1.24 -13.87 3.41
CA LEU A 4 -0.05 -13.18 3.49
C LEU A 4 0.18 -11.67 3.36
N GLY A 5 -0.40 -11.06 2.34
CA GLY A 5 -0.37 -9.61 2.11
C GLY A 5 -1.66 -8.94 2.53
N ILE A 6 -1.58 -7.85 3.28
CA ILE A 6 -2.72 -7.09 3.81
C ILE A 6 -2.56 -5.61 3.45
N ASP A 7 -3.57 -4.98 2.84
CA ASP A 7 -3.62 -3.52 2.68
C ASP A 7 -5.00 -2.96 2.98
N THR A 8 -5.02 -1.90 3.75
CA THR A 8 -6.21 -1.14 4.13
C THR A 8 -5.98 0.37 3.99
N SER A 9 -4.97 0.75 3.22
CA SER A 9 -4.55 2.15 3.03
C SER A 9 -5.55 3.00 2.24
N THR A 10 -6.43 2.37 1.46
CA THR A 10 -7.40 3.02 0.57
C THR A 10 -8.85 2.65 0.97
N LYS A 11 -9.81 2.85 0.07
CA LYS A 11 -11.20 2.38 0.21
C LYS A 11 -11.34 0.88 -0.10
N THR A 12 -10.28 0.24 -0.55
CA THR A 12 -10.21 -1.19 -0.81
C THR A 12 -9.53 -1.86 0.37
N THR A 13 -10.17 -2.89 0.93
CA THR A 13 -9.49 -3.90 1.73
C THR A 13 -8.91 -4.91 0.74
N ALA A 14 -7.62 -5.11 0.74
CA ALA A 14 -6.94 -6.03 -0.17
C ALA A 14 -6.18 -7.09 0.65
N ILE A 15 -6.53 -8.35 0.43
CA ILE A 15 -5.87 -9.50 1.02
C ILE A 15 -5.34 -10.36 -0.12
N GLY A 16 -4.08 -10.77 -0.04
CA GLY A 16 -3.47 -11.64 -1.03
C GLY A 16 -2.64 -12.72 -0.38
N LEU A 17 -2.58 -13.86 -1.03
CA LEU A 17 -1.77 -14.98 -0.61
C LEU A 17 -0.89 -15.40 -1.78
N ILE A 18 0.40 -15.52 -1.53
CA ILE A 18 1.36 -16.05 -2.50
C ILE A 18 2.13 -17.22 -1.90
N GLU A 19 2.58 -18.12 -2.75
CA GLU A 19 3.61 -19.11 -2.41
C GLU A 19 4.80 -18.87 -3.35
N ASP A 20 5.91 -18.42 -2.78
CA ASP A 20 7.07 -17.90 -3.52
C ASP A 20 6.64 -16.80 -4.52
N ASP A 21 6.72 -17.05 -5.83
CA ASP A 21 6.32 -16.10 -6.87
C ASP A 21 4.90 -16.36 -7.42
N GLU A 22 4.24 -17.44 -6.99
CA GLU A 22 2.90 -17.80 -7.46
C GLU A 22 1.82 -17.13 -6.62
N VAL A 23 0.87 -16.46 -7.29
CA VAL A 23 -0.31 -15.89 -6.64
C VAL A 23 -1.36 -16.97 -6.45
N LEU A 24 -1.61 -17.35 -5.19
CA LEU A 24 -2.65 -18.32 -4.83
C LEU A 24 -4.02 -17.67 -4.73
N CYS A 25 -4.09 -16.45 -4.20
CA CYS A 25 -5.33 -15.71 -4.02
C CYS A 25 -5.12 -14.20 -4.02
N ASP A 26 -6.07 -13.47 -4.62
CA ASP A 26 -6.29 -12.03 -4.42
C ASP A 26 -7.76 -11.82 -4.09
N TYR A 27 -8.04 -11.33 -2.88
CA TYR A 27 -9.38 -11.00 -2.44
C TYR A 27 -9.48 -9.52 -2.09
N ASN A 28 -10.21 -8.77 -2.90
CA ASN A 28 -10.31 -7.33 -2.79
C ASN A 28 -11.76 -6.92 -2.56
N LEU A 29 -12.03 -6.15 -1.52
CA LEU A 29 -13.34 -5.62 -1.21
C LEU A 29 -13.28 -4.09 -1.26
N THR A 30 -13.95 -3.50 -2.25
CA THR A 30 -14.04 -2.04 -2.39
C THR A 30 -15.43 -1.56 -2.01
N GLY A 31 -15.53 -0.63 -1.05
CA GLY A 31 -16.83 -0.12 -0.67
C GLY A 31 -16.87 0.63 0.65
N ARG A 32 -18.07 0.68 1.26
CA ARG A 32 -18.33 1.34 2.55
C ARG A 32 -18.26 0.37 3.74
N VAL A 33 -17.77 -0.82 3.54
CA VAL A 33 -17.59 -1.81 4.62
C VAL A 33 -16.44 -1.38 5.51
N ALA A 34 -16.60 -1.48 6.81
CA ALA A 34 -15.54 -1.15 7.75
C ALA A 34 -14.37 -2.15 7.59
N HIS A 35 -13.17 -1.66 7.34
CA HIS A 35 -11.97 -2.51 7.20
C HIS A 35 -11.77 -3.46 8.39
N SER A 36 -12.09 -2.99 9.61
CA SER A 36 -11.93 -3.79 10.84
C SER A 36 -12.78 -5.06 10.87
N GLU A 37 -13.95 -5.03 10.24
CA GLU A 37 -14.86 -6.17 10.17
C GLU A 37 -14.52 -7.07 8.98
N SER A 38 -14.09 -6.47 7.86
CA SER A 38 -13.87 -7.20 6.61
C SER A 38 -12.53 -7.94 6.55
N VAL A 39 -11.45 -7.44 7.16
CA VAL A 39 -10.11 -8.07 7.03
C VAL A 39 -10.10 -9.49 7.58
N THR A 40 -10.60 -9.69 8.81
CA THR A 40 -10.61 -11.00 9.47
C THR A 40 -11.52 -11.99 8.76
N ASP A 41 -12.69 -11.53 8.33
CA ASP A 41 -13.65 -12.37 7.60
C ASP A 41 -13.07 -12.80 6.25
N MET A 42 -12.46 -11.88 5.50
CA MET A 42 -11.82 -12.16 4.22
C MET A 42 -10.66 -13.17 4.38
N ILE A 43 -9.84 -13.01 5.43
CA ILE A 43 -8.77 -13.96 5.71
C ILE A 43 -9.36 -15.34 6.02
N HIS A 44 -10.37 -15.42 6.87
CA HIS A 44 -11.05 -16.68 7.19
C HIS A 44 -11.61 -17.34 5.93
N GLU A 45 -12.35 -16.60 5.09
CA GLU A 45 -12.92 -17.10 3.84
C GLU A 45 -11.85 -17.62 2.86
N ILE A 46 -10.68 -17.00 2.80
CA ILE A 46 -9.57 -17.46 1.99
C ILE A 46 -9.13 -18.85 2.47
N PHE A 47 -8.81 -18.99 3.77
CA PHE A 47 -8.27 -20.24 4.29
C PHE A 47 -9.28 -21.40 4.32
N GLU A 48 -10.58 -21.12 4.31
CA GLU A 48 -11.60 -22.15 4.09
C GLU A 48 -11.54 -22.82 2.68
N LYS A 49 -10.83 -22.22 1.72
CA LYS A 49 -10.71 -22.73 0.34
C LYS A 49 -9.43 -23.53 0.09
N PHE A 50 -8.50 -23.51 1.01
CA PHE A 50 -7.21 -24.19 0.86
C PHE A 50 -7.14 -25.43 1.79
N GLU A 51 -6.26 -26.37 1.44
CA GLU A 51 -5.96 -27.56 2.26
C GLU A 51 -4.94 -27.29 3.38
N PHE A 52 -4.45 -26.03 3.48
CA PHE A 52 -3.52 -25.56 4.51
C PHE A 52 -4.15 -24.42 5.31
N GLY A 53 -3.66 -24.19 6.53
CA GLY A 53 -4.21 -23.22 7.46
C GLY A 53 -3.35 -21.96 7.62
N LEU A 54 -3.77 -21.11 8.55
CA LEU A 54 -3.02 -19.92 8.94
C LEU A 54 -1.64 -20.24 9.53
N GLU A 55 -1.52 -21.40 10.15
CA GLU A 55 -0.28 -21.93 10.73
C GLU A 55 0.80 -22.27 9.71
N ASP A 56 0.43 -22.37 8.43
CA ASP A 56 1.37 -22.62 7.32
C ASP A 56 1.92 -21.35 6.69
N ILE A 57 1.52 -20.17 7.19
CA ILE A 57 2.06 -18.88 6.73
C ILE A 57 3.45 -18.67 7.32
N ASP A 58 4.39 -18.28 6.47
CA ASP A 58 5.78 -18.02 6.86
C ASP A 58 6.05 -16.52 7.12
N LEU A 59 5.29 -15.62 6.49
CA LEU A 59 5.50 -14.18 6.56
C LEU A 59 4.18 -13.43 6.39
N ILE A 60 3.99 -12.35 7.15
CA ILE A 60 2.91 -11.40 6.96
C ILE A 60 3.49 -10.08 6.43
N ALA A 61 3.05 -9.67 5.25
CA ALA A 61 3.38 -8.38 4.67
C ALA A 61 2.17 -7.42 4.80
N VAL A 62 2.41 -6.19 5.19
CA VAL A 62 1.33 -5.20 5.35
C VAL A 62 1.69 -3.86 4.73
N GLY A 63 0.73 -3.26 4.01
CA GLY A 63 0.85 -1.90 3.51
C GLY A 63 0.88 -0.89 4.66
N ILE A 64 1.97 -0.11 4.75
CA ILE A 64 2.12 0.92 5.78
C ILE A 64 1.72 2.32 5.27
N GLY A 65 1.19 2.41 4.07
CA GLY A 65 0.80 3.67 3.44
C GLY A 65 1.81 4.22 2.44
N PRO A 66 1.67 5.51 2.12
CA PRO A 66 0.71 6.49 2.66
C PRO A 66 -0.74 6.21 2.27
N GLY A 67 -1.70 6.72 3.06
CA GLY A 67 -3.12 6.50 2.80
C GLY A 67 -4.04 6.91 3.95
N SER A 68 -5.16 6.22 4.07
CA SER A 68 -6.17 6.42 5.12
C SER A 68 -5.57 6.20 6.51
N PHE A 69 -5.61 7.23 7.36
CA PHE A 69 -5.09 7.18 8.72
C PHE A 69 -5.71 6.05 9.58
N THR A 70 -7.03 5.91 9.49
CA THR A 70 -7.77 4.84 10.20
C THR A 70 -7.50 3.48 9.56
N GLY A 71 -7.54 3.40 8.23
CA GLY A 71 -7.28 2.15 7.51
C GLY A 71 -5.91 1.58 7.84
N LEU A 72 -4.85 2.36 7.72
CA LEU A 72 -3.47 1.92 8.02
C LEU A 72 -3.33 1.32 9.42
N ARG A 73 -3.94 1.97 10.43
CA ARG A 73 -3.90 1.45 11.80
C ARG A 73 -4.58 0.10 11.93
N ILE A 74 -5.69 -0.10 11.24
CA ILE A 74 -6.43 -1.37 11.25
C ILE A 74 -5.55 -2.48 10.65
N GLY A 75 -5.07 -2.32 9.43
CA GLY A 75 -4.25 -3.33 8.76
C GLY A 75 -2.98 -3.68 9.54
N ILE A 76 -2.24 -2.65 9.98
CA ILE A 76 -1.01 -2.84 10.73
C ILE A 76 -1.27 -3.52 12.08
N THR A 77 -2.35 -3.15 12.79
CA THR A 77 -2.69 -3.80 14.07
C THR A 77 -3.03 -5.27 13.85
N ILE A 78 -3.84 -5.59 12.86
CA ILE A 78 -4.20 -6.98 12.54
C ILE A 78 -2.95 -7.78 12.17
N ALA A 79 -2.09 -7.24 11.28
CA ALA A 79 -0.84 -7.89 10.89
C ALA A 79 0.07 -8.19 12.09
N LYS A 80 0.23 -7.22 13.01
CA LYS A 80 1.03 -7.39 14.23
C LYS A 80 0.45 -8.47 15.16
N VAL A 81 -0.86 -8.44 15.39
CA VAL A 81 -1.53 -9.42 16.25
C VAL A 81 -1.43 -10.82 15.66
N MET A 82 -1.64 -10.95 14.35
CA MET A 82 -1.51 -12.23 13.67
C MET A 82 -0.07 -12.76 13.71
N ALA A 83 0.93 -11.92 13.40
CA ALA A 83 2.33 -12.28 13.45
C ALA A 83 2.74 -12.77 14.84
N PHE A 84 2.28 -12.08 15.89
CA PHE A 84 2.51 -12.49 17.26
C PHE A 84 1.82 -13.81 17.62
N ALA A 85 0.56 -13.99 17.18
CA ALA A 85 -0.21 -15.19 17.50
C ALA A 85 0.28 -16.45 16.77
N LEU A 86 0.80 -16.29 15.57
CA LEU A 86 1.30 -17.38 14.72
C LEU A 86 2.80 -17.62 14.89
N ASP A 87 3.50 -16.76 15.64
CA ASP A 87 4.97 -16.77 15.80
C ASP A 87 5.70 -16.69 14.44
N VAL A 88 5.24 -15.80 13.56
CA VAL A 88 5.82 -15.57 12.23
C VAL A 88 6.33 -14.15 12.07
N ASP A 89 7.23 -13.95 11.11
CA ASP A 89 7.77 -12.64 10.81
C ASP A 89 6.72 -11.70 10.19
N VAL A 90 6.92 -10.40 10.38
CA VAL A 90 6.09 -9.35 9.78
C VAL A 90 6.95 -8.30 9.11
N ILE A 91 6.47 -7.76 7.99
CA ILE A 91 7.14 -6.70 7.25
C ILE A 91 6.15 -5.64 6.76
N GLY A 92 6.54 -4.37 6.83
CA GLY A 92 5.75 -3.25 6.30
C GLY A 92 6.31 -2.76 4.98
N VAL A 93 5.45 -2.55 4.00
CA VAL A 93 5.82 -2.10 2.66
C VAL A 93 5.02 -0.89 2.20
N SER A 94 5.58 -0.10 1.28
CA SER A 94 4.85 1.02 0.67
C SER A 94 3.61 0.55 -0.07
N SER A 95 2.45 1.11 0.29
CA SER A 95 1.19 0.88 -0.40
C SER A 95 1.20 1.48 -1.82
N LEU A 96 1.91 2.60 -2.06
CA LEU A 96 2.01 3.19 -3.38
C LEU A 96 2.86 2.33 -4.32
N VAL A 97 4.03 1.91 -3.86
CA VAL A 97 4.91 1.01 -4.63
C VAL A 97 4.21 -0.29 -4.97
N ALA A 98 3.57 -0.94 -3.99
CA ALA A 98 2.83 -2.18 -4.20
C ALA A 98 1.68 -2.01 -5.22
N ASN A 99 0.96 -0.88 -5.20
CA ASN A 99 -0.08 -0.62 -6.18
C ASN A 99 0.50 -0.46 -7.60
N ALA A 100 1.63 0.24 -7.73
CA ALA A 100 2.31 0.45 -9.01
C ALA A 100 2.80 -0.87 -9.64
N MET A 101 3.07 -1.91 -8.84
CA MET A 101 3.48 -3.23 -9.33
C MET A 101 2.40 -3.97 -10.14
N SER A 102 1.19 -3.43 -10.23
CA SER A 102 0.13 -3.99 -11.10
C SER A 102 0.35 -3.77 -12.59
N ASP A 103 1.26 -2.90 -12.98
CA ASP A 103 1.61 -2.59 -14.36
C ASP A 103 3.12 -2.69 -14.58
N TYR A 104 3.55 -3.00 -15.80
CA TYR A 104 4.96 -3.12 -16.18
C TYR A 104 5.52 -1.79 -16.69
N GLY A 105 6.82 -1.60 -16.49
CA GLY A 105 7.57 -0.45 -16.98
C GLY A 105 7.55 0.72 -16.00
N LEU A 106 7.47 1.94 -16.50
CA LEU A 106 7.44 3.14 -15.67
C LEU A 106 6.01 3.40 -15.17
N VAL A 107 5.83 3.33 -13.87
CA VAL A 107 4.51 3.42 -13.22
C VAL A 107 4.56 4.38 -12.04
N SER A 108 3.57 5.23 -11.94
CA SER A 108 3.32 6.05 -10.75
C SER A 108 1.98 5.69 -10.13
N THR A 109 1.94 5.55 -8.83
CA THR A 109 0.69 5.54 -8.07
C THR A 109 0.41 6.95 -7.56
N ILE A 110 -0.83 7.43 -7.78
CA ILE A 110 -1.31 8.72 -7.28
C ILE A 110 -2.53 8.50 -6.41
N VAL A 111 -2.51 9.11 -5.22
CA VAL A 111 -3.65 9.15 -4.29
C VAL A 111 -3.92 10.59 -3.88
N ASP A 112 -5.18 11.01 -3.93
CA ASP A 112 -5.63 12.36 -3.56
C ASP A 112 -5.41 12.65 -2.06
N ALA A 113 -4.39 13.45 -1.74
CA ALA A 113 -4.08 13.87 -0.38
C ALA A 113 -4.87 15.11 0.08
N ARG A 114 -5.86 15.55 -0.74
CA ARG A 114 -6.70 16.73 -0.53
C ARG A 114 -5.97 18.07 -0.65
N ARG A 115 -6.73 19.14 -0.88
CA ARG A 115 -6.26 20.53 -0.96
C ARG A 115 -5.19 20.73 -2.06
N GLY A 116 -5.34 20.04 -3.20
CA GLY A 116 -4.40 20.16 -4.33
C GLY A 116 -3.08 19.40 -4.15
N ASN A 117 -2.95 18.59 -3.08
CA ASN A 117 -1.81 17.72 -2.89
C ASN A 117 -2.14 16.28 -3.29
N VAL A 118 -1.11 15.55 -3.65
CA VAL A 118 -1.15 14.11 -3.92
C VAL A 118 -0.13 13.38 -3.07
N TYR A 119 -0.43 12.14 -2.70
CA TYR A 119 0.60 11.16 -2.39
C TYR A 119 1.01 10.51 -3.70
N ALA A 120 2.28 10.43 -3.95
CA ALA A 120 2.79 9.81 -5.17
C ALA A 120 4.10 9.09 -4.94
N SER A 121 4.33 8.07 -5.77
CA SER A 121 5.62 7.42 -5.97
C SER A 121 5.80 7.09 -7.45
N ILE A 122 7.03 6.90 -7.90
CA ILE A 122 7.33 6.44 -9.27
C ILE A 122 8.29 5.28 -9.16
N ILE A 123 7.95 4.19 -9.84
CA ILE A 123 8.78 3.02 -9.93
C ILE A 123 9.04 2.65 -11.39
N LYS A 124 10.16 1.99 -11.62
CA LYS A 124 10.37 1.18 -12.82
C LYS A 124 10.13 -0.26 -12.44
N ASN A 125 8.93 -0.76 -12.79
CA ASN A 125 8.53 -2.12 -12.47
C ASN A 125 9.03 -3.10 -13.52
N SER A 126 9.83 -4.06 -13.08
CA SER A 126 10.34 -5.20 -13.82
C SER A 126 10.19 -6.43 -12.93
N ASP A 127 11.11 -7.38 -12.97
CA ASP A 127 11.11 -8.54 -12.06
C ASP A 127 11.26 -8.11 -10.60
N GLU A 128 12.09 -7.07 -10.36
CA GLU A 128 12.14 -6.36 -9.08
C GLU A 128 11.81 -4.88 -9.31
N PRO A 129 10.96 -4.25 -8.48
CA PRO A 129 10.63 -2.84 -8.60
C PRO A 129 11.82 -1.97 -8.16
N GLU A 130 12.22 -1.04 -9.04
CA GLU A 130 13.18 0.02 -8.73
C GLU A 130 12.42 1.30 -8.41
N VAL A 131 12.58 1.85 -7.21
CA VAL A 131 11.96 3.11 -6.80
C VAL A 131 12.78 4.26 -7.38
N LEU A 132 12.17 5.07 -8.24
CA LEU A 132 12.77 6.25 -8.88
C LEU A 132 12.37 7.55 -8.18
N PHE A 133 11.18 7.57 -7.57
CA PHE A 133 10.67 8.67 -6.76
C PHE A 133 9.98 8.05 -5.54
N GLU A 134 10.52 8.33 -4.38
CA GLU A 134 10.06 7.80 -3.09
C GLU A 134 8.64 8.29 -2.77
N ASP A 135 7.97 7.60 -1.83
CA ASP A 135 6.67 8.02 -1.32
C ASP A 135 6.73 9.45 -0.79
N GLU A 136 6.02 10.37 -1.42
CA GLU A 136 6.00 11.77 -1.03
C GLU A 136 4.58 12.35 -1.06
N ILE A 137 4.35 13.38 -0.23
CA ILE A 137 3.20 14.25 -0.33
C ILE A 137 3.65 15.60 -0.89
N LEU A 138 3.08 15.98 -2.04
CA LEU A 138 3.45 17.22 -2.71
C LEU A 138 2.27 17.84 -3.45
N PRO A 139 2.32 19.16 -3.79
CA PRO A 139 1.35 19.77 -4.68
C PRO A 139 1.32 19.05 -6.03
N PHE A 140 0.12 18.83 -6.57
CA PHE A 140 -0.03 18.13 -7.85
C PHE A 140 0.72 18.81 -9.00
N GLU A 141 0.84 20.14 -8.98
CA GLU A 141 1.64 20.88 -9.96
C GLU A 141 3.12 20.49 -9.94
N GLN A 142 3.70 20.31 -8.75
CA GLN A 142 5.08 19.85 -8.61
C GLN A 142 5.25 18.40 -9.07
N PHE A 143 4.25 17.56 -8.80
CA PHE A 143 4.24 16.19 -9.30
C PHE A 143 4.21 16.14 -10.83
N LYS A 144 3.45 17.03 -11.50
CA LYS A 144 3.46 17.12 -12.98
C LYS A 144 4.86 17.43 -13.51
N ASP A 145 5.62 18.29 -12.83
CA ASP A 145 6.99 18.62 -13.24
C ASP A 145 7.93 17.42 -13.03
N GLU A 146 7.71 16.62 -11.99
CA GLU A 146 8.44 15.35 -11.82
C GLU A 146 8.17 14.38 -12.96
N VAL A 147 6.90 14.18 -13.32
CA VAL A 147 6.50 13.26 -14.41
C VAL A 147 7.04 13.67 -15.77
N LYS A 148 7.22 14.97 -16.05
CA LYS A 148 7.81 15.48 -17.32
C LYS A 148 9.25 15.01 -17.57
N LYS A 149 9.95 14.51 -16.54
CA LYS A 149 11.30 13.95 -16.69
C LYS A 149 11.31 12.62 -17.46
N TYR A 150 10.15 12.01 -17.68
CA TYR A 150 9.98 10.72 -18.31
C TYR A 150 9.19 10.85 -19.62
N ASP A 151 9.48 9.97 -20.59
CA ASP A 151 8.81 10.01 -21.90
C ASP A 151 7.34 9.62 -21.82
N VAL A 152 7.06 8.44 -21.23
CA VAL A 152 5.69 7.93 -21.01
C VAL A 152 5.62 7.22 -19.66
N ILE A 153 4.60 7.56 -18.87
CA ILE A 153 4.35 6.95 -17.57
C ILE A 153 2.94 6.36 -17.47
N THR A 154 2.80 5.25 -16.77
CA THR A 154 1.49 4.70 -16.42
C THR A 154 1.05 5.24 -15.07
N ILE A 155 -0.15 5.81 -14.99
CA ILE A 155 -0.73 6.29 -13.73
C ILE A 155 -1.64 5.20 -13.17
N ALA A 156 -1.29 4.67 -12.03
CA ALA A 156 -2.03 3.67 -11.25
C ALA A 156 -2.76 4.29 -10.05
N GLY A 157 -3.55 3.47 -9.37
CA GLY A 157 -4.29 3.87 -8.16
C GLY A 157 -5.72 4.31 -8.44
N LEU A 158 -6.54 4.27 -7.38
CA LEU A 158 -7.98 4.55 -7.44
C LEU A 158 -8.31 6.00 -7.84
N ASP A 159 -7.39 6.92 -7.60
CA ASP A 159 -7.58 8.34 -7.89
C ASP A 159 -6.94 8.77 -9.22
N GLY A 160 -6.28 7.86 -9.95
CA GLY A 160 -5.62 8.18 -11.23
C GLY A 160 -6.53 8.87 -12.25
N ASP A 161 -7.82 8.49 -12.31
CA ASP A 161 -8.82 9.11 -13.19
C ASP A 161 -8.97 10.63 -12.97
N LYS A 162 -8.73 11.11 -11.74
CA LYS A 162 -8.89 12.52 -11.41
C LYS A 162 -7.79 13.39 -12.00
N PHE A 163 -6.61 12.79 -12.21
CA PHE A 163 -5.39 13.51 -12.52
C PHE A 163 -4.88 13.30 -13.95
N ILE A 164 -5.28 12.16 -14.58
CA ILE A 164 -4.75 11.76 -15.88
C ILE A 164 -4.95 12.81 -16.98
N GLY A 165 -6.07 13.55 -16.96
CA GLY A 165 -6.37 14.59 -17.96
C GLY A 165 -5.46 15.82 -17.93
N GLU A 166 -4.63 15.95 -16.90
CA GLU A 166 -3.70 17.05 -16.70
C GLU A 166 -2.22 16.66 -16.87
N ILE A 167 -1.94 15.41 -17.29
CA ILE A 167 -0.59 14.86 -17.48
C ILE A 167 -0.43 14.38 -18.91
N ASP A 168 0.22 15.17 -19.77
CA ASP A 168 0.27 14.95 -21.23
C ASP A 168 0.97 13.65 -21.64
N ASN A 169 2.02 13.25 -20.91
CA ASN A 169 2.83 12.06 -21.21
C ASN A 169 2.41 10.81 -20.41
N ALA A 170 1.17 10.76 -19.94
CA ALA A 170 0.69 9.67 -19.10
C ALA A 170 -0.42 8.85 -19.77
N LYS A 171 -0.50 7.60 -19.40
CA LYS A 171 -1.63 6.70 -19.69
C LYS A 171 -2.21 6.15 -18.39
N LEU A 172 -3.52 5.95 -18.35
CA LEU A 172 -4.19 5.40 -17.19
C LEU A 172 -4.00 3.88 -17.14
N SER A 173 -3.66 3.36 -15.96
CA SER A 173 -3.67 1.93 -15.69
C SER A 173 -5.08 1.35 -15.81
N LYS A 174 -5.18 0.13 -16.31
CA LYS A 174 -6.39 -0.67 -16.24
C LYS A 174 -6.58 -1.33 -14.86
N ASN A 175 -5.47 -1.48 -14.12
CA ASN A 175 -5.41 -2.10 -12.80
C ASN A 175 -5.45 -1.00 -11.72
N LYS A 176 -6.65 -0.56 -11.34
CA LYS A 176 -6.81 0.58 -10.42
C LYS A 176 -6.79 0.20 -8.95
N SER A 177 -7.25 -1.01 -8.64
CA SER A 177 -7.37 -1.44 -7.24
C SER A 177 -6.07 -2.03 -6.71
N MET A 178 -5.82 -1.78 -5.42
CA MET A 178 -4.77 -2.47 -4.68
C MET A 178 -4.98 -3.98 -4.77
N ARG A 179 -3.88 -4.71 -4.87
CA ARG A 179 -3.84 -6.17 -4.79
C ARG A 179 -3.06 -6.59 -3.56
N GLY A 180 -3.64 -7.48 -2.76
CA GLY A 180 -2.96 -8.05 -1.61
C GLY A 180 -1.73 -8.88 -2.00
N SER A 181 -1.78 -9.54 -3.18
CA SER A 181 -0.64 -10.28 -3.74
C SER A 181 0.56 -9.37 -4.06
N ASN A 182 0.35 -8.11 -4.44
CA ASN A 182 1.45 -7.17 -4.64
C ASN A 182 2.10 -6.76 -3.31
N ILE A 183 1.30 -6.59 -2.25
CA ILE A 183 1.81 -6.37 -0.89
C ILE A 183 2.64 -7.57 -0.45
N ALA A 184 2.14 -8.80 -0.63
CA ALA A 184 2.85 -10.02 -0.29
C ALA A 184 4.17 -10.15 -1.07
N ARG A 185 4.14 -9.90 -2.40
CA ARG A 185 5.33 -9.98 -3.27
C ARG A 185 6.37 -8.92 -2.90
N LEU A 186 5.98 -7.66 -2.71
CA LEU A 186 6.89 -6.60 -2.30
C LEU A 186 7.49 -6.92 -0.92
N GLY A 187 6.67 -7.44 0.01
CA GLY A 187 7.14 -7.90 1.32
C GLY A 187 8.15 -9.02 1.22
N LEU A 188 7.91 -10.02 0.36
CA LEU A 188 8.84 -11.12 0.14
C LEU A 188 10.18 -10.65 -0.44
N ILE A 189 10.15 -9.72 -1.40
CA ILE A 189 11.36 -9.12 -1.98
C ILE A 189 12.16 -8.41 -0.89
N ASP A 190 11.50 -7.55 -0.11
CA ASP A 190 12.16 -6.78 0.95
C ASP A 190 12.67 -7.68 2.09
N TYR A 191 11.89 -8.69 2.48
CA TYR A 191 12.29 -9.69 3.47
C TYR A 191 13.53 -10.48 3.04
N LYS A 192 13.60 -10.92 1.78
CA LYS A 192 14.78 -11.63 1.24
C LYS A 192 16.03 -10.74 1.23
N LYS A 193 15.86 -9.43 1.05
CA LYS A 193 16.95 -8.46 0.96
C LYS A 193 17.44 -7.97 2.33
N ASN A 194 16.52 -7.67 3.24
CA ASN A 194 16.78 -6.94 4.47
C ASN A 194 16.51 -7.77 5.75
N GLY A 195 15.88 -8.93 5.62
CA GLY A 195 15.42 -9.75 6.75
C GLY A 195 14.13 -9.23 7.39
N PRO A 196 13.72 -9.84 8.53
CA PRO A 196 12.49 -9.47 9.23
C PRO A 196 12.56 -8.07 9.85
N MET A 197 11.40 -7.42 9.90
CA MET A 197 11.23 -6.19 10.65
C MET A 197 10.82 -6.51 12.09
N ASN A 198 11.35 -5.74 13.04
CA ASN A 198 10.84 -5.82 14.41
C ASN A 198 9.38 -5.30 14.42
N ALA A 199 8.43 -6.15 14.84
CA ALA A 199 7.01 -5.80 14.87
C ALA A 199 6.68 -4.54 15.69
N PHE A 200 7.48 -4.21 16.72
CA PHE A 200 7.31 -2.96 17.48
C PHE A 200 7.60 -1.72 16.63
N ASN A 201 8.53 -1.81 15.69
CA ASN A 201 8.90 -0.71 14.79
C ASN A 201 7.98 -0.58 13.58
N LEU A 202 7.07 -1.53 13.39
CA LEU A 202 6.08 -1.48 12.32
C LEU A 202 5.03 -0.41 12.65
N VAL A 203 5.15 0.73 12.01
CA VAL A 203 4.27 1.91 12.19
C VAL A 203 3.81 2.45 10.84
N PRO A 204 2.65 3.13 10.78
CA PRO A 204 2.21 3.76 9.55
C PRO A 204 3.19 4.81 9.03
N ASN A 205 3.37 4.87 7.71
CA ASN A 205 4.09 5.96 7.05
C ASN A 205 3.19 7.20 6.92
N TYR A 206 3.19 8.03 7.97
CA TYR A 206 2.41 9.26 8.00
C TYR A 206 3.18 10.41 7.32
N LEU A 207 3.05 10.54 6.01
CA LEU A 207 3.59 11.70 5.27
C LEU A 207 2.83 13.00 5.57
N LYS A 208 1.66 12.92 6.15
CA LYS A 208 0.85 14.07 6.57
C LYS A 208 0.60 14.03 8.05
N ILE A 209 0.85 15.16 8.71
CA ILE A 209 0.47 15.36 10.10
C ILE A 209 -1.04 15.21 10.25
N SER A 210 -1.51 14.53 11.28
CA SER A 210 -2.94 14.35 11.51
C SER A 210 -3.65 15.71 11.66
N GLN A 211 -4.95 15.75 11.37
CA GLN A 211 -5.72 17.01 11.55
C GLN A 211 -5.68 17.51 12.99
N ALA A 212 -5.60 16.59 13.97
CA ALA A 212 -5.50 16.93 15.39
C ALA A 212 -4.15 17.58 15.73
N GLU A 213 -3.05 17.05 15.21
CA GLU A 213 -1.71 17.63 15.37
C GLU A 213 -1.59 18.99 14.68
N ALA A 214 -2.09 19.11 13.46
CA ALA A 214 -2.12 20.39 12.72
C ALA A 214 -2.97 21.46 13.43
N GLN A 215 -4.06 21.06 14.12
CA GLN A 215 -4.89 21.96 14.92
C GLN A 215 -4.17 22.35 16.22
N TYR A 216 -3.45 21.43 16.84
CA TYR A 216 -2.67 21.67 18.03
C TYR A 216 -1.51 22.65 17.77
N GLU A 217 -0.79 22.47 16.66
CA GLU A 217 0.28 23.40 16.25
C GLU A 217 -0.26 24.81 16.01
N LYS A 218 -1.36 24.97 15.27
CA LYS A 218 -2.02 26.26 15.04
C LYS A 218 -2.44 26.94 16.34
N ASN A 219 -2.99 26.20 17.29
CA ASN A 219 -3.42 26.78 18.55
C ASN A 219 -2.23 27.23 19.41
N ASN A 220 -1.09 26.55 19.30
CA ASN A 220 0.14 26.94 20.02
C ASN A 220 0.88 28.12 19.37
N GLU A 221 0.78 28.29 18.05
CA GLU A 221 1.33 29.47 17.36
C GLU A 221 0.53 30.75 17.63
N THR A 222 -0.79 30.63 17.82
CA THR A 222 -1.68 31.78 18.17
C THR A 222 -1.60 32.18 19.64
N SER A 223 -0.89 31.40 20.47
CA SER A 223 -0.75 31.65 21.90
C SER A 223 0.61 32.25 22.30
N LYS A 224 1.43 32.58 21.31
CA LYS A 224 2.70 33.35 21.43
C LYS A 224 2.54 34.73 20.81
#